data_727e8893e000a6207da7cd604e147ec1
#
_entry.id   727e8893e000a6207da7cd604e147ec1
#
_cell.length_a   1.000
_cell.length_b   1.000
_cell.length_c   1.000
_cell.angle_alpha   90.00
_cell.angle_beta   90.00
_cell.angle_gamma   90.00
#
_symmetry.space_group_name_H-M   'P 1'
#
loop_
_entity.id
_entity.type
_entity.pdbx_description
1 polymer ?
#
loop_
_entity_poly.entity_id
_entity_poly.type
_entity_poly.pdbx_seq_one_letter_code
_entity_poly.pdbx_strand_id
1 'polypeptide(L)'
;QEAPRFMTVRFGNVLGSSGSIVPLFERQLREGKPLTVTHPDIERFFMTVREAVQLILLSSSSALESKTQRGSIFVLDMGKPVRIVDLARRMITLYGLEPEEDVPIEFVGLRPGEKLYEELFDICEDQVESGIEGIFEARSRPIALPFITMAINLIAERAQSGDDEGIVRLVHGLARYPASGKEEDLLSYSSAADLTQLFEGAYRAEANNDR
;
A
#
# COMPACT_ATOMS: atom_id res chain seq x y z
N GLN A 1 -32.86 8.18 5.51
CA GLN A 1 -31.90 7.14 5.05
C GLN A 1 -30.61 7.32 5.81
N GLU A 2 -30.10 6.27 6.43
CA GLU A 2 -28.77 6.32 7.01
C GLU A 2 -27.73 6.51 5.89
N ALA A 3 -26.77 7.41 6.11
CA ALA A 3 -25.70 7.62 5.15
C ALA A 3 -24.81 6.36 5.05
N PRO A 4 -24.28 6.02 3.86
CA PRO A 4 -23.45 4.85 3.68
C PRO A 4 -22.23 4.90 4.61
N ARG A 5 -21.79 3.73 5.10
CA ARG A 5 -20.56 3.57 5.86
C ARG A 5 -19.50 3.06 4.94
N PHE A 6 -18.39 3.76 4.91
CA PHE A 6 -17.20 3.32 4.19
C PHE A 6 -16.24 2.68 5.18
N MET A 7 -15.59 1.61 4.76
CA MET A 7 -14.49 0.98 5.47
C MET A 7 -13.41 0.61 4.47
N THR A 8 -12.19 0.56 4.94
CA THR A 8 -11.04 0.11 4.15
C THR A 8 -10.47 -1.15 4.79
N VAL A 9 -10.04 -2.11 3.98
CA VAL A 9 -9.24 -3.25 4.43
C VAL A 9 -7.88 -3.21 3.76
N ARG A 10 -6.82 -3.41 4.53
CA ARG A 10 -5.45 -3.52 4.05
C ARG A 10 -4.92 -4.91 4.34
N PHE A 11 -4.34 -5.52 3.34
CA PHE A 11 -3.69 -6.82 3.44
C PHE A 11 -2.59 -6.95 2.38
N GLY A 12 -1.70 -7.92 2.59
CA GLY A 12 -0.61 -8.20 1.67
C GLY A 12 -1.05 -8.94 0.41
N ASN A 13 -0.11 -9.61 -0.23
CA ASN A 13 -0.35 -10.29 -1.50
C ASN A 13 -1.20 -11.55 -1.30
N VAL A 14 -2.20 -11.71 -2.17
CA VAL A 14 -3.06 -12.91 -2.15
C VAL A 14 -2.47 -13.97 -3.07
N LEU A 15 -2.16 -15.14 -2.51
CA LEU A 15 -1.61 -16.27 -3.26
C LEU A 15 -2.57 -16.72 -4.37
N GLY A 16 -2.02 -16.93 -5.57
CA GLY A 16 -2.78 -17.40 -6.73
C GLY A 16 -3.67 -16.34 -7.40
N SER A 17 -3.61 -15.07 -6.99
CA SER A 17 -4.31 -13.98 -7.67
C SER A 17 -3.73 -13.75 -9.08
N SER A 18 -4.57 -13.27 -10.01
CA SER A 18 -4.15 -12.97 -11.37
C SER A 18 -3.02 -11.94 -11.40
N GLY A 19 -1.92 -12.25 -12.11
CA GLY A 19 -0.76 -11.38 -12.21
C GLY A 19 0.16 -11.40 -10.98
N SER A 20 -0.12 -12.24 -9.98
CA SER A 20 0.76 -12.40 -8.82
C SER A 20 2.03 -13.20 -9.14
N ILE A 21 2.97 -13.20 -8.19
CA ILE A 21 4.30 -13.79 -8.37
C ILE A 21 4.25 -15.32 -8.59
N VAL A 22 3.33 -16.02 -7.93
CA VAL A 22 3.21 -17.50 -8.06
C VAL A 22 2.84 -17.92 -9.48
N PRO A 23 1.76 -17.42 -10.12
CA PRO A 23 1.49 -17.69 -11.52
C PRO A 23 2.61 -17.27 -12.50
N LEU A 24 3.36 -16.21 -12.17
CA LEU A 24 4.51 -15.79 -12.97
C LEU A 24 5.59 -16.88 -12.93
N PHE A 25 5.98 -17.32 -11.74
CA PHE A 25 6.99 -18.35 -11.55
C PHE A 25 6.58 -19.68 -12.16
N GLU A 26 5.31 -20.11 -11.98
CA GLU A 26 4.79 -21.31 -12.63
C GLU A 26 4.91 -21.26 -14.15
N ARG A 27 4.59 -20.13 -14.76
CA ARG A 27 4.73 -19.94 -16.19
C ARG A 27 6.19 -20.03 -16.63
N GLN A 28 7.11 -19.36 -15.91
CA GLN A 28 8.53 -19.40 -16.23
C GLN A 28 9.09 -20.81 -16.12
N LEU A 29 8.73 -21.57 -15.07
CA LEU A 29 9.15 -22.96 -14.91
C LEU A 29 8.63 -23.85 -16.04
N ARG A 30 7.36 -23.73 -16.45
CA ARG A 30 6.79 -24.51 -17.58
C ARG A 30 7.47 -24.18 -18.91
N GLU A 31 7.92 -22.93 -19.06
CA GLU A 31 8.62 -22.48 -20.28
C GLU A 31 10.14 -22.78 -20.24
N GLY A 32 10.66 -23.39 -19.16
CA GLY A 32 12.09 -23.65 -18.98
C GLY A 32 12.93 -22.37 -18.89
N LYS A 33 12.34 -21.29 -18.38
CA LYS A 33 12.99 -19.99 -18.22
C LYS A 33 13.49 -19.78 -16.80
N PRO A 34 14.53 -18.92 -16.61
CA PRO A 34 14.91 -18.45 -15.28
C PRO A 34 13.75 -17.82 -14.53
N LEU A 35 13.75 -17.95 -13.20
CA LEU A 35 12.82 -17.19 -12.36
C LEU A 35 13.33 -15.77 -12.15
N THR A 36 12.50 -14.77 -12.45
CA THR A 36 12.88 -13.37 -12.31
C THR A 36 12.42 -12.79 -10.99
N VAL A 37 13.35 -12.27 -10.20
CA VAL A 37 13.12 -11.59 -8.92
C VAL A 37 13.64 -10.16 -9.03
N THR A 38 12.91 -9.18 -8.52
CA THR A 38 13.29 -7.77 -8.68
C THR A 38 14.46 -7.37 -7.79
N HIS A 39 14.59 -7.94 -6.59
CA HIS A 39 15.73 -7.69 -5.70
C HIS A 39 15.96 -8.88 -4.76
N PRO A 40 17.23 -9.22 -4.39
CA PRO A 40 17.52 -10.35 -3.50
C PRO A 40 16.88 -10.23 -2.11
N ASP A 41 16.69 -9.02 -1.60
CA ASP A 41 16.14 -8.77 -0.27
C ASP A 41 14.67 -8.33 -0.28
N ILE A 42 14.00 -8.42 -1.43
CA ILE A 42 12.60 -8.05 -1.50
C ILE A 42 11.74 -9.02 -0.71
N GLU A 43 10.90 -8.47 0.15
CA GLU A 43 9.98 -9.22 1.00
C GLU A 43 8.53 -8.81 0.76
N ARG A 44 7.62 -9.76 0.87
CA ARG A 44 6.18 -9.53 0.76
C ARG A 44 5.42 -10.35 1.80
N PHE A 45 4.34 -9.77 2.28
CA PHE A 45 3.36 -10.52 3.05
C PHE A 45 2.45 -11.32 2.12
N PHE A 46 2.16 -12.55 2.49
CA PHE A 46 1.27 -13.42 1.73
C PHE A 46 0.11 -13.90 2.58
N MET A 47 -1.04 -14.04 1.93
CA MET A 47 -2.23 -14.63 2.51
C MET A 47 -2.97 -15.47 1.47
N THR A 48 -3.84 -16.34 1.93
CA THR A 48 -4.74 -17.11 1.07
C THR A 48 -5.98 -16.29 0.69
N VAL A 49 -6.66 -16.68 -0.39
CA VAL A 49 -7.95 -16.12 -0.77
C VAL A 49 -8.97 -16.25 0.37
N ARG A 50 -8.93 -17.37 1.10
CA ARG A 50 -9.82 -17.61 2.23
C ARG A 50 -9.63 -16.59 3.36
N GLU A 51 -8.38 -16.31 3.73
CA GLU A 51 -8.05 -15.31 4.75
C GLU A 51 -8.49 -13.91 4.31
N ALA A 52 -8.26 -13.54 3.03
CA ALA A 52 -8.71 -12.26 2.48
C ALA A 52 -10.25 -12.12 2.57
N VAL A 53 -11.00 -13.15 2.18
CA VAL A 53 -12.46 -13.15 2.26
C VAL A 53 -12.94 -13.08 3.71
N GLN A 54 -12.33 -13.84 4.62
CA GLN A 54 -12.66 -13.80 6.04
C GLN A 54 -12.41 -12.40 6.63
N LEU A 55 -11.28 -11.76 6.33
CA LEU A 55 -10.99 -10.39 6.76
C LEU A 55 -12.10 -9.43 6.32
N ILE A 56 -12.48 -9.46 5.04
CA ILE A 56 -13.51 -8.59 4.50
C ILE A 56 -14.86 -8.81 5.21
N LEU A 57 -15.27 -10.06 5.40
CA LEU A 57 -16.55 -10.38 6.04
C LEU A 57 -16.57 -9.98 7.52
N LEU A 58 -15.51 -10.31 8.27
CA LEU A 58 -15.40 -9.97 9.69
C LEU A 58 -15.35 -8.46 9.91
N SER A 59 -14.53 -7.76 9.12
CA SER A 59 -14.43 -6.29 9.19
C SER A 59 -15.75 -5.63 8.83
N SER A 60 -16.48 -6.16 7.83
CA SER A 60 -17.80 -5.64 7.44
C SER A 60 -18.83 -5.83 8.54
N SER A 61 -18.87 -7.01 9.17
CA SER A 61 -19.77 -7.29 10.29
C SER A 61 -19.49 -6.38 11.48
N SER A 62 -18.21 -6.27 11.87
CA SER A 62 -17.80 -5.40 12.97
C SER A 62 -18.14 -3.93 12.72
N ALA A 63 -17.90 -3.44 11.50
CA ALA A 63 -18.23 -2.06 11.13
C ALA A 63 -19.74 -1.77 11.18
N LEU A 64 -20.58 -2.78 10.98
CA LEU A 64 -22.05 -2.64 11.08
C LEU A 64 -22.53 -2.68 12.53
N GLU A 65 -21.95 -3.55 13.36
CA GLU A 65 -22.36 -3.75 14.75
C GLU A 65 -21.86 -2.65 15.69
N SER A 66 -20.65 -2.17 15.44
CA SER A 66 -20.06 -1.15 16.29
C SER A 66 -20.48 0.25 15.88
N LYS A 67 -20.61 1.15 16.88
CA LYS A 67 -20.70 2.60 16.65
C LYS A 67 -19.35 3.20 16.22
N THR A 68 -18.52 2.40 15.56
CA THR A 68 -17.19 2.80 15.09
C THR A 68 -17.26 4.02 14.20
N GLN A 69 -16.18 4.77 14.20
CA GLN A 69 -16.01 5.95 13.36
C GLN A 69 -16.22 5.58 11.89
N ARG A 70 -16.84 6.48 11.13
CA ARG A 70 -16.91 6.32 9.68
C ARG A 70 -15.50 6.35 9.09
N GLY A 71 -15.19 5.40 8.21
CA GLY A 71 -13.90 5.35 7.54
C GLY A 71 -12.83 4.51 8.28
N SER A 72 -13.21 3.57 9.15
CA SER A 72 -12.27 2.64 9.78
C SER A 72 -11.43 1.89 8.76
N ILE A 73 -10.15 1.73 9.08
CA ILE A 73 -9.18 0.99 8.28
C ILE A 73 -8.80 -0.26 9.06
N PHE A 74 -9.18 -1.42 8.54
CA PHE A 74 -8.83 -2.72 9.13
C PHE A 74 -7.61 -3.31 8.45
N VAL A 75 -6.70 -3.85 9.24
CA VAL A 75 -5.44 -4.42 8.78
C VAL A 75 -5.30 -5.83 9.35
N LEU A 76 -5.07 -6.81 8.48
CA LEU A 76 -4.82 -8.18 8.93
C LEU A 76 -3.43 -8.28 9.55
N ASP A 77 -3.32 -9.04 10.65
CA ASP A 77 -2.03 -9.51 11.14
C ASP A 77 -1.45 -10.52 10.13
N MET A 78 -0.50 -10.06 9.34
CA MET A 78 0.12 -10.85 8.28
C MET A 78 1.28 -11.72 8.79
N GLY A 79 1.60 -11.65 10.09
CA GLY A 79 2.74 -12.35 10.65
C GLY A 79 4.08 -11.88 10.06
N LYS A 80 4.88 -12.85 9.58
CA LYS A 80 6.21 -12.55 9.04
C LYS A 80 6.19 -12.44 7.52
N PRO A 81 6.87 -11.44 6.93
CA PRO A 81 7.03 -11.36 5.49
C PRO A 81 7.92 -12.51 4.97
N VAL A 82 7.75 -12.84 3.69
CA VAL A 82 8.51 -13.88 3.00
C VAL A 82 9.39 -13.24 1.94
N ARG A 83 10.67 -13.59 1.94
CA ARG A 83 11.60 -13.19 0.88
C ARG A 83 11.19 -13.84 -0.45
N ILE A 84 11.09 -13.05 -1.48
CA ILE A 84 10.65 -13.55 -2.81
C ILE A 84 11.63 -14.57 -3.38
N VAL A 85 12.92 -14.40 -3.13
CA VAL A 85 13.95 -15.37 -3.54
C VAL A 85 13.76 -16.74 -2.87
N ASP A 86 13.32 -16.78 -1.61
CA ASP A 86 13.07 -18.04 -0.90
C ASP A 86 11.80 -18.72 -1.41
N LEU A 87 10.78 -17.93 -1.78
CA LEU A 87 9.60 -18.44 -2.47
C LEU A 87 9.99 -19.05 -3.83
N ALA A 88 10.84 -18.37 -4.61
CA ALA A 88 11.33 -18.86 -5.89
C ALA A 88 12.05 -20.22 -5.73
N ARG A 89 13.00 -20.33 -4.79
CA ARG A 89 13.70 -21.59 -4.50
C ARG A 89 12.76 -22.71 -4.13
N ARG A 90 11.79 -22.45 -3.24
CA ARG A 90 10.78 -23.46 -2.86
C ARG A 90 9.95 -23.92 -4.04
N MET A 91 9.57 -23.01 -4.94
CA MET A 91 8.80 -23.37 -6.13
C MET A 91 9.61 -24.24 -7.09
N ILE A 92 10.90 -23.92 -7.32
CA ILE A 92 11.78 -24.78 -8.13
C ILE A 92 11.85 -26.18 -7.56
N THR A 93 12.09 -26.30 -6.25
CA THR A 93 12.15 -27.62 -5.56
C THR A 93 10.81 -28.36 -5.65
N LEU A 94 9.66 -27.69 -5.53
CA LEU A 94 8.35 -28.32 -5.70
C LEU A 94 8.10 -28.89 -7.11
N TYR A 95 8.76 -28.34 -8.12
CA TYR A 95 8.75 -28.85 -9.50
C TYR A 95 9.74 -30.00 -9.72
N GLY A 96 10.46 -30.44 -8.65
CA GLY A 96 11.44 -31.52 -8.73
C GLY A 96 12.77 -31.11 -9.34
N LEU A 97 13.06 -29.82 -9.36
CA LEU A 97 14.26 -29.19 -9.93
C LEU A 97 15.15 -28.63 -8.82
N GLU A 98 16.45 -28.52 -9.08
CA GLU A 98 17.42 -27.92 -8.14
C GLU A 98 17.60 -26.42 -8.43
N PRO A 99 17.39 -25.55 -7.41
CA PRO A 99 17.63 -24.13 -7.55
C PRO A 99 19.09 -23.82 -7.95
N GLU A 100 19.28 -22.86 -8.85
CA GLU A 100 20.54 -22.39 -9.41
C GLU A 100 21.29 -23.42 -10.29
N GLU A 101 21.01 -24.73 -10.16
CA GLU A 101 21.57 -25.77 -11.03
C GLU A 101 20.71 -26.02 -12.26
N ASP A 102 19.44 -26.37 -12.05
CA ASP A 102 18.50 -26.63 -13.14
C ASP A 102 17.79 -25.34 -13.62
N VAL A 103 17.47 -24.44 -12.67
CA VAL A 103 16.76 -23.19 -12.93
C VAL A 103 17.46 -22.03 -12.24
N PRO A 104 18.08 -21.11 -12.99
CA PRO A 104 18.67 -19.90 -12.41
C PRO A 104 17.60 -18.94 -11.87
N ILE A 105 18.00 -18.15 -10.87
CA ILE A 105 17.20 -17.01 -10.38
C ILE A 105 17.91 -15.72 -10.82
N GLU A 106 17.23 -14.94 -11.66
CA GLU A 106 17.76 -13.69 -12.20
C GLU A 106 17.19 -12.48 -11.45
N PHE A 107 18.09 -11.57 -11.03
CA PHE A 107 17.70 -10.31 -10.40
C PHE A 107 17.62 -9.20 -11.45
N VAL A 108 16.38 -8.72 -11.69
CA VAL A 108 16.07 -7.80 -12.80
C VAL A 108 16.01 -6.32 -12.38
N GLY A 109 16.22 -6.01 -11.10
CA GLY A 109 16.11 -4.66 -10.55
C GLY A 109 14.70 -4.30 -10.12
N LEU A 110 14.59 -3.39 -9.13
CA LEU A 110 13.31 -2.87 -8.66
C LEU A 110 12.64 -2.04 -9.76
N ARG A 111 11.32 -2.14 -9.86
CA ARG A 111 10.52 -1.29 -10.74
C ARG A 111 10.38 0.11 -10.14
N PRO A 112 10.13 1.15 -10.96
CA PRO A 112 9.82 2.47 -10.43
C PRO A 112 8.65 2.42 -9.42
N GLY A 113 8.86 2.93 -8.20
CA GLY A 113 7.87 2.91 -7.14
C GLY A 113 7.71 1.57 -6.41
N GLU A 114 8.47 0.54 -6.75
CA GLU A 114 8.44 -0.75 -6.02
C GLU A 114 9.21 -0.63 -4.71
N LYS A 115 8.51 -0.86 -3.58
CA LYS A 115 9.13 -0.89 -2.25
C LYS A 115 9.86 -2.21 -2.01
N LEU A 116 11.02 -2.15 -1.37
CA LEU A 116 11.77 -3.33 -0.92
C LEU A 116 11.01 -4.09 0.17
N TYR A 117 10.42 -3.33 1.10
CA TYR A 117 9.59 -3.83 2.21
C TYR A 117 8.21 -3.21 2.14
N GLU A 118 7.17 -3.98 2.40
CA GLU A 118 5.78 -3.49 2.50
C GLU A 118 5.48 -3.05 3.94
N GLU A 119 4.83 -1.91 4.06
CA GLU A 119 4.35 -1.36 5.32
C GLU A 119 2.82 -1.43 5.32
N LEU A 120 2.25 -2.14 6.29
CA LEU A 120 0.79 -2.25 6.44
C LEU A 120 0.20 -1.07 7.21
N PHE A 121 1.01 -0.40 8.03
CA PHE A 121 0.68 0.81 8.78
C PHE A 121 1.57 1.96 8.31
N ASP A 122 0.99 3.13 8.19
CA ASP A 122 1.76 4.35 7.97
C ASP A 122 2.37 4.83 9.31
N ILE A 123 3.49 5.56 9.24
CA ILE A 123 4.16 6.13 10.42
C ILE A 123 3.26 7.08 11.25
N CYS A 124 2.19 7.59 10.63
CA CYS A 124 1.21 8.49 11.24
C CYS A 124 -0.03 7.78 11.76
N GLU A 125 -0.08 6.47 11.67
CA GLU A 125 -1.23 5.68 12.09
C GLU A 125 -0.92 4.98 13.41
N ASP A 126 -1.87 5.07 14.33
CA ASP A 126 -1.85 4.28 15.55
C ASP A 126 -2.45 2.89 15.26
N GLN A 127 -1.70 1.84 15.58
CA GLN A 127 -2.22 0.48 15.54
C GLN A 127 -3.04 0.21 16.80
N VAL A 128 -4.31 -0.11 16.64
CA VAL A 128 -5.25 -0.38 17.74
C VAL A 128 -5.89 -1.74 17.54
N GLU A 129 -6.17 -2.43 18.65
CA GLU A 129 -6.94 -3.67 18.65
C GLU A 129 -8.35 -3.43 18.11
N SER A 130 -8.76 -4.19 17.09
CA SER A 130 -10.10 -4.05 16.52
C SER A 130 -11.19 -4.77 17.34
N GLY A 131 -10.80 -5.59 18.32
CA GLY A 131 -11.67 -6.52 19.01
C GLY A 131 -11.92 -7.84 18.26
N ILE A 132 -11.33 -8.02 17.08
CA ILE A 132 -11.37 -9.25 16.29
C ILE A 132 -9.97 -9.84 16.28
N GLU A 133 -9.83 -11.11 16.66
CA GLU A 133 -8.54 -11.80 16.68
C GLU A 133 -7.86 -11.77 15.30
N GLY A 134 -6.59 -11.37 15.28
CA GLY A 134 -5.79 -11.28 14.06
C GLY A 134 -6.13 -10.09 13.15
N ILE A 135 -6.97 -9.15 13.60
CA ILE A 135 -7.30 -7.93 12.85
C ILE A 135 -7.04 -6.70 13.73
N PHE A 136 -6.27 -5.77 13.21
CA PHE A 136 -6.02 -4.46 13.82
C PHE A 136 -6.86 -3.37 13.15
N GLU A 137 -7.06 -2.25 13.83
CA GLU A 137 -7.56 -1.01 13.24
C GLU A 137 -6.41 -0.01 13.14
N ALA A 138 -6.18 0.53 11.94
CA ALA A 138 -5.26 1.65 11.74
C ALA A 138 -6.05 2.95 11.93
N ARG A 139 -5.65 3.76 12.92
CA ARG A 139 -6.25 5.05 13.19
C ARG A 139 -5.34 6.15 12.69
N SER A 140 -5.76 6.76 11.58
CA SER A 140 -5.11 7.96 11.06
C SER A 140 -5.74 9.21 11.64
N ARG A 141 -4.99 10.31 11.62
CA ARG A 141 -5.52 11.63 11.96
C ARG A 141 -6.50 12.06 10.87
N PRO A 142 -7.69 12.52 11.23
CA PRO A 142 -8.65 13.00 10.25
C PRO A 142 -8.13 14.29 9.59
N ILE A 143 -8.28 14.37 8.27
CA ILE A 143 -7.99 15.58 7.51
C ILE A 143 -9.30 16.35 7.32
N ALA A 144 -9.26 17.67 7.52
CA ALA A 144 -10.45 18.51 7.39
C ALA A 144 -11.03 18.46 5.96
N LEU A 145 -12.33 18.25 5.84
CA LEU A 145 -13.02 18.13 4.55
C LEU A 145 -12.76 19.32 3.61
N PRO A 146 -12.77 20.59 4.05
CA PRO A 146 -12.45 21.73 3.17
C PRO A 146 -11.08 21.63 2.55
N PHE A 147 -10.07 21.18 3.30
CA PHE A 147 -8.71 20.99 2.82
C PHE A 147 -8.63 19.92 1.74
N ILE A 148 -9.22 18.72 1.99
CA ILE A 148 -9.28 17.66 0.97
C ILE A 148 -10.01 18.13 -0.28
N THR A 149 -11.13 18.83 -0.13
CA THR A 149 -11.89 19.36 -1.26
C THR A 149 -11.04 20.31 -2.11
N MET A 150 -10.29 21.19 -1.47
CA MET A 150 -9.40 22.13 -2.16
C MET A 150 -8.26 21.39 -2.89
N ALA A 151 -7.65 20.39 -2.24
CA ALA A 151 -6.58 19.59 -2.84
C ALA A 151 -7.09 18.81 -4.07
N ILE A 152 -8.27 18.18 -3.98
CA ILE A 152 -8.89 17.45 -5.11
C ILE A 152 -9.20 18.40 -6.28
N ASN A 153 -9.74 19.60 -6.01
CA ASN A 153 -10.01 20.57 -7.05
C ASN A 153 -8.72 21.03 -7.76
N LEU A 154 -7.65 21.26 -7.00
CA LEU A 154 -6.35 21.63 -7.56
C LEU A 154 -5.76 20.51 -8.44
N ILE A 155 -5.88 19.25 -8.01
CA ILE A 155 -5.49 18.09 -8.82
C ILE A 155 -6.31 18.04 -10.11
N ALA A 156 -7.62 18.26 -10.04
CA ALA A 156 -8.50 18.28 -11.20
C ALA A 156 -8.15 19.41 -12.19
N GLU A 157 -7.80 20.61 -11.71
CA GLU A 157 -7.33 21.72 -12.55
C GLU A 157 -6.01 21.37 -13.26
N ARG A 158 -5.05 20.76 -12.56
CA ARG A 158 -3.79 20.29 -13.15
C ARG A 158 -4.03 19.21 -14.20
N ALA A 159 -4.93 18.27 -13.95
CA ALA A 159 -5.31 17.25 -14.93
C ALA A 159 -5.91 17.87 -16.21
N GLN A 160 -6.76 18.87 -16.09
CA GLN A 160 -7.33 19.57 -17.23
C GLN A 160 -6.29 20.37 -18.03
N SER A 161 -5.27 20.89 -17.37
CA SER A 161 -4.17 21.62 -18.02
C SER A 161 -3.07 20.72 -18.59
N GLY A 162 -3.10 19.40 -18.34
CA GLY A 162 -2.08 18.44 -18.78
C GLY A 162 -0.76 18.55 -17.99
N ASP A 163 -0.79 19.07 -16.77
CA ASP A 163 0.38 19.19 -15.89
C ASP A 163 0.56 17.91 -15.07
N ASP A 164 1.03 16.85 -15.72
CA ASP A 164 1.23 15.52 -15.10
C ASP A 164 2.23 15.57 -13.92
N GLU A 165 3.31 16.34 -14.05
CA GLU A 165 4.27 16.50 -12.97
C GLU A 165 3.67 17.20 -11.74
N GLY A 166 2.85 18.23 -11.97
CA GLY A 166 2.11 18.92 -10.92
C GLY A 166 1.14 17.98 -10.19
N ILE A 167 0.45 17.11 -10.92
CA ILE A 167 -0.43 16.08 -10.33
C ILE A 167 0.36 15.15 -9.41
N VAL A 168 1.47 14.60 -9.91
CA VAL A 168 2.33 13.69 -9.12
C VAL A 168 2.77 14.35 -7.81
N ARG A 169 3.29 15.59 -7.89
CA ARG A 169 3.71 16.35 -6.70
C ARG A 169 2.58 16.57 -5.70
N LEU A 170 1.39 16.95 -6.18
CA LEU A 170 0.22 17.19 -5.33
C LEU A 170 -0.28 15.91 -4.65
N VAL A 171 -0.38 14.80 -5.40
CA VAL A 171 -0.84 13.52 -4.86
C VAL A 171 0.12 12.99 -3.80
N HIS A 172 1.44 13.01 -4.07
CA HIS A 172 2.44 12.59 -3.09
C HIS A 172 2.45 13.49 -1.86
N GLY A 173 2.35 14.81 -2.03
CA GLY A 173 2.26 15.76 -0.93
C GLY A 173 1.02 15.54 -0.06
N LEU A 174 -0.13 15.30 -0.68
CA LEU A 174 -1.38 15.00 0.03
C LEU A 174 -1.31 13.69 0.81
N ALA A 175 -0.74 12.63 0.21
CA ALA A 175 -0.60 11.34 0.85
C ALA A 175 0.30 11.38 2.11
N ARG A 176 1.26 12.29 2.15
CA ARG A 176 2.23 12.45 3.25
C ARG A 176 1.87 13.53 4.26
N TYR A 177 0.88 14.31 3.93
CA TYR A 177 0.48 15.44 4.78
C TYR A 177 0.22 15.05 6.24
N PRO A 178 -0.47 13.94 6.57
CA PRO A 178 -0.69 13.54 7.95
C PRO A 178 0.59 13.33 8.78
N ALA A 179 1.72 13.00 8.12
CA ALA A 179 3.00 12.76 8.78
C ALA A 179 3.71 14.04 9.21
N SER A 180 3.52 15.12 8.46
CA SER A 180 4.29 16.36 8.59
C SER A 180 3.52 17.52 9.23
N GLY A 181 2.18 17.48 9.20
CA GLY A 181 1.32 18.62 9.56
C GLY A 181 0.84 18.62 11.00
N LYS A 182 0.94 19.79 11.67
CA LYS A 182 0.16 20.05 12.87
C LYS A 182 -1.23 20.50 12.46
N GLU A 183 -2.26 20.09 13.22
CA GLU A 183 -3.65 20.45 12.93
C GLU A 183 -3.87 21.99 12.88
N GLU A 184 -3.05 22.75 13.61
CA GLU A 184 -3.03 24.21 13.62
C GLU A 184 -2.55 24.82 12.27
N ASP A 185 -1.71 24.11 11.53
CA ASP A 185 -1.19 24.58 10.24
C ASP A 185 -2.24 24.52 9.15
N LEU A 186 -3.25 23.61 9.26
CA LEU A 186 -4.33 23.45 8.29
C LEU A 186 -5.21 24.69 8.14
N LEU A 187 -5.45 25.38 9.22
CA LEU A 187 -6.30 26.58 9.26
C LEU A 187 -5.61 27.80 8.62
N SER A 188 -4.29 27.75 8.44
CA SER A 188 -3.50 28.82 7.82
C SER A 188 -3.52 28.77 6.28
N TYR A 189 -3.82 27.61 5.67
CA TYR A 189 -3.86 27.46 4.21
C TYR A 189 -5.23 27.83 3.67
N SER A 190 -5.32 29.04 3.13
CA SER A 190 -6.57 29.61 2.63
C SER A 190 -6.66 29.64 1.10
N SER A 191 -5.60 29.29 0.40
CA SER A 191 -5.54 29.36 -1.06
C SER A 191 -4.92 28.13 -1.72
N ALA A 192 -5.25 27.93 -2.99
CA ALA A 192 -4.62 26.88 -3.82
C ALA A 192 -3.10 27.06 -3.97
N ALA A 193 -2.60 28.30 -3.91
CA ALA A 193 -1.18 28.62 -3.95
C ALA A 193 -0.46 28.13 -2.70
N ASP A 194 -1.08 28.30 -1.51
CA ASP A 194 -0.53 27.83 -0.24
C ASP A 194 -0.41 26.31 -0.22
N LEU A 195 -1.44 25.60 -0.71
CA LEU A 195 -1.41 24.15 -0.83
C LEU A 195 -0.35 23.64 -1.79
N THR A 196 -0.17 24.32 -2.93
CA THR A 196 0.87 23.98 -3.90
C THR A 196 2.25 24.07 -3.25
N GLN A 197 2.50 25.16 -2.53
CA GLN A 197 3.78 25.37 -1.84
C GLN A 197 4.03 24.31 -0.73
N LEU A 198 2.99 23.96 0.04
CA LEU A 198 3.05 22.95 1.07
C LEU A 198 3.43 21.58 0.48
N PHE A 199 2.73 21.14 -0.57
CA PHE A 199 2.93 19.85 -1.18
C PHE A 199 4.23 19.76 -1.97
N GLU A 200 4.67 20.83 -2.62
CA GLU A 200 5.98 20.89 -3.24
C GLU A 200 7.12 20.83 -2.23
N GLY A 201 6.94 21.44 -1.05
CA GLY A 201 7.89 21.35 0.06
C GLY A 201 8.03 19.92 0.57
N ALA A 202 6.92 19.23 0.79
CA ALA A 202 6.90 17.83 1.22
C ALA A 202 7.55 16.89 0.19
N TYR A 203 7.28 17.09 -1.09
CA TYR A 203 7.87 16.32 -2.18
C TYR A 203 9.40 16.49 -2.29
N ARG A 204 9.90 17.74 -2.13
CA ARG A 204 11.35 18.04 -2.17
C ARG A 204 12.12 17.48 -1.00
N ALA A 205 11.51 17.44 0.19
CA ALA A 205 12.13 16.85 1.37
C ALA A 205 12.43 15.36 1.18
N GLU A 206 11.61 14.65 0.41
CA GLU A 206 11.80 13.23 0.08
C GLU A 206 12.94 12.99 -0.91
N ALA A 207 12.98 13.75 -1.99
CA ALA A 207 14.01 13.60 -3.02
C ALA A 207 15.44 13.79 -2.46
N ASN A 208 15.56 14.39 -1.25
CA ASN A 208 16.82 14.55 -0.52
C ASN A 208 17.09 13.43 0.49
N ASN A 209 16.07 12.64 0.90
CA ASN A 209 16.23 11.54 1.85
C ASN A 209 16.50 10.17 1.16
N ASP A 210 16.19 10.07 -0.12
CA ASP A 210 16.42 8.86 -0.95
C ASP A 210 17.81 8.88 -1.64
N ARG A 211 18.70 9.80 -1.24
CA ARG A 211 20.12 9.86 -1.65
C ARG A 211 21.02 9.48 -0.48
#